data_431b0a3db6eeb51652313490ce4e1c5c
#
_entry.id   431b0a3db6eeb51652313490ce4e1c5c
#
_cell.length_a   1.000
_cell.length_b   1.000
_cell.length_c   1.000
_cell.angle_alpha   90.00
_cell.angle_beta   90.00
_cell.angle_gamma   90.00
#
_symmetry.space_group_name_H-M   'P 1'
#
loop_
_entity.id
_entity.type
_entity.pdbx_description
1 polymer ?
#
loop_
_entity_poly.entity_id
_entity_poly.type
_entity_poly.pdbx_seq_one_letter_code
_entity_poly.pdbx_strand_id
1 'polypeptide(L)'
;PKVTIRGMGSFGDTSPLYVVDGMFYDNINFLNNSDIQDMTILKDASASAIYGVRAANGVVIITTKKGSRNQDAKITYNGYVGIQKATNLLEMCNSHEYATMMLEANPEAYRSIFEKSVAEFGGNMENLQFNADTNWYDELLRTAMMTNHSLNISGGTEKATYSAGMSYLAQDGIMDVENYYRRLNFRAALDYEARKWLKVGFNGVFSNSQQQLPKNAAWQQAYNTPSIIPVYDDRRDDA
;
A
#
# COMPACT_ATOMS: atom_id res chain seq x y z
N PRO A 1 -2.55 -6.05 -1.49
CA PRO A 1 -3.40 -7.03 -0.77
C PRO A 1 -3.62 -8.25 -1.64
N LYS A 2 -3.50 -9.46 -1.07
CA LYS A 2 -3.79 -10.71 -1.77
C LYS A 2 -5.30 -10.95 -1.73
N VAL A 3 -5.93 -11.07 -2.89
CA VAL A 3 -7.36 -11.39 -3.01
C VAL A 3 -7.48 -12.89 -3.20
N THR A 4 -8.34 -13.55 -2.40
CA THR A 4 -8.66 -14.96 -2.50
C THR A 4 -10.16 -15.11 -2.63
N ILE A 5 -10.65 -15.80 -3.66
CA ILE A 5 -12.09 -16.01 -3.93
C ILE A 5 -12.55 -17.35 -3.37
N ARG A 6 -11.77 -18.39 -3.55
CA ARG A 6 -11.98 -19.72 -2.97
C ARG A 6 -10.95 -19.95 -1.88
N GLY A 7 -11.30 -20.67 -0.82
CA GLY A 7 -10.35 -21.03 0.24
C GLY A 7 -9.09 -21.69 -0.32
N MET A 8 -8.05 -21.83 0.51
CA MET A 8 -6.77 -22.43 0.09
C MET A 8 -6.96 -23.89 -0.34
N GLY A 9 -7.24 -24.10 -1.62
CA GLY A 9 -7.39 -25.42 -2.23
C GLY A 9 -6.08 -26.03 -2.73
N SER A 10 -4.98 -25.26 -2.73
CA SER A 10 -3.64 -25.72 -3.12
C SER A 10 -2.57 -24.97 -2.35
N PHE A 11 -1.37 -25.57 -2.21
CA PHE A 11 -0.18 -24.91 -1.64
C PHE A 11 0.48 -23.91 -2.60
N GLY A 12 -0.04 -23.75 -3.83
CA GLY A 12 0.47 -22.83 -4.85
C GLY A 12 -0.16 -21.45 -4.81
N ASP A 13 -0.10 -20.73 -5.92
CA ASP A 13 -0.73 -19.43 -6.08
C ASP A 13 -2.26 -19.56 -6.06
N THR A 14 -2.89 -18.88 -5.12
CA THR A 14 -4.36 -18.85 -4.94
C THR A 14 -4.99 -17.57 -5.53
N SER A 15 -4.24 -16.77 -6.28
CA SER A 15 -4.72 -15.55 -6.89
C SER A 15 -5.76 -15.86 -7.97
N PRO A 16 -6.85 -15.08 -8.04
CA PRO A 16 -7.83 -15.23 -9.12
C PRO A 16 -7.27 -14.72 -10.46
N LEU A 17 -7.86 -15.17 -11.54
CA LEU A 17 -7.65 -14.58 -12.85
C LEU A 17 -8.44 -13.27 -12.95
N TYR A 18 -7.76 -12.19 -13.33
CA TYR A 18 -8.43 -10.92 -13.63
C TYR A 18 -8.67 -10.80 -15.12
N VAL A 19 -9.89 -10.43 -15.50
CA VAL A 19 -10.28 -10.17 -16.89
C VAL A 19 -10.76 -8.72 -16.98
N VAL A 20 -9.93 -7.84 -17.50
CA VAL A 20 -10.25 -6.42 -17.66
C VAL A 20 -10.57 -6.12 -19.12
N ASP A 21 -11.79 -5.74 -19.42
CA ASP A 21 -12.32 -5.49 -20.76
C ASP A 21 -12.01 -6.63 -21.76
N GLY A 22 -12.05 -7.88 -21.28
CA GLY A 22 -11.76 -9.08 -22.07
C GLY A 22 -10.28 -9.49 -22.15
N MET A 23 -9.36 -8.72 -21.58
CA MET A 23 -7.92 -9.04 -21.52
C MET A 23 -7.55 -9.67 -20.16
N PHE A 24 -6.64 -10.64 -20.18
CA PHE A 24 -6.23 -11.41 -19.01
C PHE A 24 -5.04 -10.78 -18.30
N TYR A 25 -5.15 -10.67 -16.98
CA TYR A 25 -4.12 -10.11 -16.10
C TYR A 25 -3.95 -10.96 -14.84
N ASP A 26 -2.72 -11.01 -14.32
CA ASP A 26 -2.41 -11.69 -13.05
C ASP A 26 -2.65 -10.77 -11.84
N ASN A 27 -2.72 -9.46 -12.05
CA ASN A 27 -3.07 -8.47 -11.04
C ASN A 27 -3.72 -7.23 -11.68
N ILE A 28 -4.35 -6.41 -10.85
CA ILE A 28 -5.00 -5.16 -11.27
C ILE A 28 -4.38 -3.92 -10.64
N ASN A 29 -3.13 -3.99 -10.21
CA ASN A 29 -2.44 -2.87 -9.57
C ASN A 29 -2.32 -1.63 -10.47
N PHE A 30 -2.41 -1.82 -11.78
CA PHE A 30 -2.39 -0.75 -12.77
C PHE A 30 -3.73 -0.02 -12.90
N LEU A 31 -4.84 -0.58 -12.39
CA LEU A 31 -6.16 -0.03 -12.58
C LEU A 31 -6.52 0.96 -11.46
N ASN A 32 -7.13 2.08 -11.82
CA ASN A 32 -7.70 3.00 -10.83
C ASN A 32 -9.16 2.63 -10.55
N ASN A 33 -9.57 2.64 -9.29
CA ASN A 33 -10.95 2.34 -8.91
C ASN A 33 -11.97 3.28 -9.58
N SER A 34 -11.57 4.53 -9.84
CA SER A 34 -12.43 5.49 -10.56
C SER A 34 -12.73 5.11 -12.01
N ASP A 35 -11.92 4.22 -12.61
CA ASP A 35 -12.07 3.75 -13.99
C ASP A 35 -12.99 2.53 -14.11
N ILE A 36 -13.31 1.89 -13.00
CA ILE A 36 -14.16 0.71 -12.96
C ILE A 36 -15.63 1.13 -13.11
N GLN A 37 -16.33 0.52 -14.03
CA GLN A 37 -17.76 0.64 -14.21
C GLN A 37 -18.49 -0.48 -13.45
N ASP A 38 -18.01 -1.72 -13.61
CA ASP A 38 -18.60 -2.91 -13.01
C ASP A 38 -17.51 -3.94 -12.68
N MET A 39 -17.75 -4.71 -11.62
CA MET A 39 -16.90 -5.81 -11.21
C MET A 39 -17.75 -7.03 -10.86
N THR A 40 -17.56 -8.10 -11.60
CA THR A 40 -18.28 -9.38 -11.39
C THR A 40 -17.30 -10.47 -11.00
N ILE A 41 -17.62 -11.23 -9.96
CA ILE A 41 -16.79 -12.33 -9.46
C ILE A 41 -17.43 -13.66 -9.84
N LEU A 42 -16.75 -14.46 -10.67
CA LEU A 42 -17.13 -15.82 -10.99
C LEU A 42 -16.44 -16.80 -10.04
N LYS A 43 -17.19 -17.34 -9.13
CA LYS A 43 -16.70 -18.33 -8.16
C LYS A 43 -17.13 -19.77 -8.47
N ASP A 44 -18.04 -19.98 -9.42
CA ASP A 44 -18.54 -21.29 -9.80
C ASP A 44 -17.68 -21.91 -10.91
N ALA A 45 -17.42 -23.21 -10.83
CA ALA A 45 -16.58 -23.91 -11.80
C ALA A 45 -17.15 -23.85 -13.22
N SER A 46 -18.47 -23.94 -13.36
CA SER A 46 -19.15 -23.85 -14.66
C SER A 46 -19.04 -22.48 -15.30
N ALA A 47 -19.19 -21.41 -14.49
CA ALA A 47 -19.06 -20.02 -14.97
C ALA A 47 -17.61 -19.67 -15.34
N SER A 48 -16.64 -20.25 -14.65
CA SER A 48 -15.21 -19.99 -14.91
C SER A 48 -14.61 -20.89 -15.99
N ALA A 49 -15.31 -21.97 -16.43
CA ALA A 49 -14.80 -22.92 -17.40
C ALA A 49 -14.40 -22.31 -18.75
N ILE A 50 -15.08 -21.25 -19.19
CA ILE A 50 -14.75 -20.53 -20.44
C ILE A 50 -13.37 -19.86 -20.42
N TYR A 51 -12.79 -19.66 -19.22
CA TYR A 51 -11.49 -19.02 -19.01
C TYR A 51 -10.36 -20.05 -18.83
N GLY A 52 -10.67 -21.34 -18.93
CA GLY A 52 -9.71 -22.45 -18.86
C GLY A 52 -9.11 -22.66 -17.47
N VAL A 53 -7.98 -23.39 -17.43
CA VAL A 53 -7.30 -23.80 -16.17
C VAL A 53 -6.85 -22.63 -15.30
N ARG A 54 -6.57 -21.47 -15.89
CA ARG A 54 -6.19 -20.25 -15.14
C ARG A 54 -7.32 -19.73 -14.23
N ALA A 55 -8.55 -20.12 -14.49
CA ALA A 55 -9.73 -19.76 -13.71
C ALA A 55 -10.01 -20.66 -12.50
N ALA A 56 -9.15 -21.63 -12.21
CA ALA A 56 -9.33 -22.60 -11.13
C ALA A 56 -9.55 -21.92 -9.75
N ASN A 57 -8.90 -20.80 -9.51
CA ASN A 57 -9.01 -20.01 -8.28
C ASN A 57 -10.14 -18.96 -8.33
N GLY A 58 -10.97 -18.97 -9.38
CA GLY A 58 -12.01 -17.99 -9.65
C GLY A 58 -11.57 -16.92 -10.64
N VAL A 59 -12.55 -16.14 -11.13
CA VAL A 59 -12.31 -15.07 -12.10
C VAL A 59 -12.94 -13.78 -11.60
N VAL A 60 -12.21 -12.68 -11.69
CA VAL A 60 -12.71 -11.33 -11.48
C VAL A 60 -12.82 -10.64 -12.83
N ILE A 61 -14.04 -10.42 -13.29
CA ILE A 61 -14.31 -9.69 -14.53
C ILE A 61 -14.49 -8.23 -14.17
N ILE A 62 -13.73 -7.36 -14.82
CA ILE A 62 -13.79 -5.92 -14.63
C ILE A 62 -14.11 -5.27 -15.96
N THR A 63 -15.18 -4.48 -15.96
CA THR A 63 -15.54 -3.63 -17.10
C THR A 63 -15.17 -2.19 -16.76
N THR A 64 -14.37 -1.57 -17.60
CA THR A 64 -14.01 -0.16 -17.41
C THR A 64 -15.05 0.77 -17.98
N LYS A 65 -15.10 2.01 -17.48
CA LYS A 65 -16.00 3.04 -17.97
C LYS A 65 -15.75 3.33 -19.45
N LYS A 66 -16.79 3.19 -20.26
CA LYS A 66 -16.78 3.53 -21.68
C LYS A 66 -17.72 4.69 -21.97
N GLY A 67 -17.55 5.34 -23.11
CA GLY A 67 -18.54 6.29 -23.60
C GLY A 67 -19.83 5.60 -24.01
N SER A 68 -20.93 6.32 -24.03
CA SER A 68 -22.22 5.86 -24.57
C SER A 68 -22.52 6.54 -25.89
N ARG A 69 -23.25 5.83 -26.79
CA ARG A 69 -23.67 6.41 -28.06
C ARG A 69 -24.61 7.61 -27.85
N ASN A 70 -24.54 8.58 -28.77
CA ASN A 70 -25.36 9.80 -28.72
C ASN A 70 -25.28 10.53 -27.39
N GLN A 71 -24.09 10.53 -26.77
CA GLN A 71 -23.82 11.21 -25.52
C GLN A 71 -22.79 12.32 -25.76
N ASP A 72 -23.13 13.53 -25.32
CA ASP A 72 -22.18 14.64 -25.27
C ASP A 72 -20.95 14.29 -24.44
N ALA A 73 -19.84 14.94 -24.73
CA ALA A 73 -18.60 14.74 -23.99
C ALA A 73 -18.79 15.10 -22.51
N LYS A 74 -18.63 14.10 -21.65
CA LYS A 74 -18.69 14.28 -20.19
C LYS A 74 -17.28 14.24 -19.62
N ILE A 75 -16.87 15.30 -18.97
CA ILE A 75 -15.61 15.38 -18.22
C ILE A 75 -15.92 15.14 -16.75
N THR A 76 -15.17 14.25 -16.13
CA THR A 76 -15.32 13.93 -14.70
C THR A 76 -13.95 13.99 -14.04
N TYR A 77 -13.84 14.81 -13.00
CA TYR A 77 -12.67 14.85 -12.13
C TYR A 77 -13.03 14.27 -10.76
N ASN A 78 -12.18 13.38 -10.24
CA ASN A 78 -12.26 12.90 -8.88
C ASN A 78 -10.89 13.07 -8.24
N GLY A 79 -10.87 13.66 -7.05
CA GLY A 79 -9.65 13.84 -6.29
C GLY A 79 -9.91 13.68 -4.80
N TYR A 80 -8.92 13.13 -4.10
CA TYR A 80 -8.91 13.15 -2.65
C TYR A 80 -7.48 13.34 -2.13
N VAL A 81 -7.40 13.90 -0.94
CA VAL A 81 -6.20 13.99 -0.12
C VAL A 81 -6.52 13.31 1.20
N GLY A 82 -5.62 12.49 1.69
CA GLY A 82 -5.77 11.79 2.95
C GLY A 82 -4.49 11.82 3.76
N ILE A 83 -4.61 11.54 5.04
CA ILE A 83 -3.50 11.33 5.96
C ILE A 83 -3.52 9.90 6.46
N GLN A 84 -2.33 9.34 6.70
CA GLN A 84 -2.14 8.01 7.25
C GLN A 84 -1.32 8.12 8.52
N LYS A 85 -1.77 7.46 9.56
CA LYS A 85 -1.06 7.33 10.83
C LYS A 85 -1.17 5.88 11.31
N ALA A 86 -0.10 5.36 11.89
CA ALA A 86 -0.16 4.06 12.55
C ALA A 86 -1.14 4.10 13.73
N THR A 87 -1.93 3.05 13.89
CA THR A 87 -2.87 2.86 14.99
C THR A 87 -2.65 1.49 15.61
N ASN A 88 -3.10 1.30 16.83
CA ASN A 88 -2.95 0.04 17.58
C ASN A 88 -1.48 -0.42 17.71
N LEU A 89 -0.59 0.54 17.98
CA LEU A 89 0.79 0.23 18.33
C LEU A 89 0.82 -0.48 19.68
N LEU A 90 1.78 -1.38 19.85
CA LEU A 90 2.06 -1.94 21.17
C LEU A 90 2.57 -0.84 22.07
N GLU A 91 2.07 -0.81 23.31
CA GLU A 91 2.62 0.04 24.34
C GLU A 91 3.97 -0.53 24.78
N MET A 92 5.02 0.27 24.63
CA MET A 92 6.39 -0.12 24.96
C MET A 92 6.72 0.30 26.38
N CYS A 93 7.54 -0.49 27.06
CA CYS A 93 8.05 -0.14 28.38
C CYS A 93 8.88 1.15 28.29
N ASN A 94 8.66 2.06 29.23
CA ASN A 94 9.56 3.18 29.42
C ASN A 94 10.89 2.70 30.03
N SER A 95 11.87 3.59 30.15
CA SER A 95 13.22 3.26 30.62
C SER A 95 13.23 2.68 32.06
N HIS A 96 12.40 3.21 32.94
CA HIS A 96 12.26 2.72 34.34
C HIS A 96 11.62 1.33 34.40
N GLU A 97 10.51 1.13 33.66
CA GLU A 97 9.82 -0.16 33.59
C GLU A 97 10.72 -1.24 32.99
N TYR A 98 11.42 -0.89 31.90
CA TYR A 98 12.37 -1.79 31.25
C TYR A 98 13.48 -2.21 32.23
N ALA A 99 14.12 -1.25 32.93
CA ALA A 99 15.20 -1.53 33.87
C ALA A 99 14.71 -2.36 35.04
N THR A 100 13.52 -2.07 35.57
CA THR A 100 12.90 -2.82 36.70
C THR A 100 12.68 -4.27 36.26
N MET A 101 12.04 -4.50 35.15
CA MET A 101 11.74 -5.83 34.59
C MET A 101 13.03 -6.65 34.40
N MET A 102 14.07 -6.03 33.82
CA MET A 102 15.31 -6.72 33.53
C MET A 102 16.12 -7.06 34.77
N LEU A 103 16.11 -6.17 35.77
CA LEU A 103 16.76 -6.44 37.08
C LEU A 103 16.01 -7.51 37.89
N GLU A 104 14.69 -7.57 37.82
CA GLU A 104 13.91 -8.64 38.41
C GLU A 104 14.20 -9.99 37.74
N ALA A 105 14.34 -10.00 36.40
CA ALA A 105 14.64 -11.21 35.66
C ALA A 105 16.05 -11.75 35.88
N ASN A 106 17.07 -10.89 35.89
CA ASN A 106 18.46 -11.28 36.11
C ASN A 106 19.31 -10.09 36.60
N PRO A 107 19.37 -9.85 37.94
CA PRO A 107 20.09 -8.72 38.48
C PRO A 107 21.61 -8.75 38.22
N GLU A 108 22.22 -9.93 38.20
CA GLU A 108 23.68 -10.06 37.98
C GLU A 108 24.08 -9.65 36.56
N ALA A 109 23.26 -10.01 35.57
CA ALA A 109 23.54 -9.70 34.17
C ALA A 109 23.29 -8.20 33.85
N TYR A 110 22.21 -7.63 34.36
CA TYR A 110 21.75 -6.31 33.93
C TYR A 110 22.25 -5.14 34.75
N ARG A 111 22.62 -5.34 36.04
CA ARG A 111 23.11 -4.25 36.86
C ARG A 111 24.32 -3.52 36.27
N SER A 112 25.32 -4.27 35.85
CA SER A 112 26.54 -3.69 35.25
C SER A 112 26.27 -2.98 33.90
N ILE A 113 25.24 -3.44 33.17
CA ILE A 113 24.81 -2.83 31.88
C ILE A 113 24.18 -1.46 32.18
N PHE A 114 23.29 -1.39 33.17
CA PHE A 114 22.61 -0.15 33.52
C PHE A 114 23.53 0.86 34.20
N GLU A 115 24.47 0.41 35.05
CA GLU A 115 25.53 1.27 35.63
C GLU A 115 26.37 1.92 34.51
N LYS A 116 26.72 1.16 33.49
CA LYS A 116 27.40 1.70 32.26
C LYS A 116 26.51 2.67 31.51
N SER A 117 25.25 2.34 31.29
CA SER A 117 24.30 3.23 30.62
C SER A 117 24.13 4.55 31.33
N VAL A 118 24.00 4.53 32.67
CA VAL A 118 23.92 5.74 33.51
C VAL A 118 25.23 6.54 33.46
N ALA A 119 26.38 5.86 33.50
CA ALA A 119 27.68 6.52 33.42
C ALA A 119 27.91 7.16 32.04
N GLU A 120 27.31 6.56 31.00
CA GLU A 120 27.49 6.97 29.60
C GLU A 120 26.50 8.05 29.18
N PHE A 121 25.20 7.87 29.49
CA PHE A 121 24.12 8.73 29.05
C PHE A 121 23.49 9.58 30.17
N GLY A 122 23.92 9.36 31.39
CA GLY A 122 23.42 10.06 32.58
C GLY A 122 22.18 9.39 33.19
N GLY A 123 21.91 9.78 34.44
CA GLY A 123 20.80 9.25 35.21
C GLY A 123 21.21 8.92 36.65
N ASN A 124 20.39 8.10 37.33
CA ASN A 124 20.65 7.65 38.68
C ASN A 124 20.21 6.20 38.87
N MET A 125 21.17 5.34 39.26
CA MET A 125 20.92 3.90 39.45
C MET A 125 20.11 3.59 40.70
N GLU A 126 20.13 4.46 41.74
CA GLU A 126 19.44 4.18 43.00
C GLU A 126 17.92 4.16 42.83
N ASN A 127 17.42 5.00 41.94
CA ASN A 127 15.98 5.10 41.62
C ASN A 127 15.64 4.65 40.20
N LEU A 128 16.57 4.01 39.51
CA LEU A 128 16.45 3.53 38.10
C LEU A 128 15.94 4.64 37.16
N GLN A 129 16.50 5.83 37.33
CA GLN A 129 16.19 6.98 36.49
C GLN A 129 17.28 7.13 35.43
N PHE A 130 16.86 7.14 34.16
CA PHE A 130 17.72 7.33 32.99
C PHE A 130 17.41 8.66 32.31
N ASN A 131 18.42 9.32 31.76
CA ASN A 131 18.19 10.56 30.97
C ASN A 131 17.55 10.26 29.62
N ALA A 132 17.80 9.08 29.07
CA ALA A 132 17.14 8.62 27.88
C ALA A 132 15.87 7.83 28.24
N ASP A 133 14.77 8.16 27.58
CA ASP A 133 13.50 7.44 27.64
C ASP A 133 12.85 7.48 26.24
N THR A 134 13.47 6.74 25.32
CA THR A 134 13.15 6.78 23.91
C THR A 134 12.00 5.86 23.56
N ASN A 135 10.92 6.43 23.04
CA ASN A 135 9.89 5.66 22.37
C ASN A 135 10.26 5.47 20.90
N TRP A 136 10.84 4.33 20.58
CA TRP A 136 11.32 4.03 19.22
C TRP A 136 10.23 4.00 18.16
N TYR A 137 8.96 3.81 18.51
CA TYR A 137 7.87 3.93 17.55
C TYR A 137 7.58 5.39 17.19
N ASP A 138 7.70 6.32 18.14
CA ASP A 138 7.51 7.74 17.86
C ASP A 138 8.65 8.29 16.99
N GLU A 139 9.88 7.77 17.19
CA GLU A 139 11.03 8.12 16.35
C GLU A 139 10.97 7.51 14.93
N LEU A 140 10.40 6.31 14.81
CA LEU A 140 10.33 5.61 13.54
C LEU A 140 9.14 6.04 12.69
N LEU A 141 8.05 6.49 13.32
CA LEU A 141 6.77 6.67 12.64
C LEU A 141 6.42 8.14 12.47
N ARG A 142 5.87 8.45 11.31
CA ARG A 142 5.35 9.77 10.98
C ARG A 142 3.91 9.71 10.49
N THR A 143 3.25 10.86 10.49
CA THR A 143 2.03 11.04 9.74
C THR A 143 2.37 11.25 8.28
N ALA A 144 1.86 10.38 7.41
CA ALA A 144 2.12 10.40 5.98
C ALA A 144 0.91 10.92 5.19
N MET A 145 1.17 11.50 4.03
CA MET A 145 0.13 12.00 3.13
C MET A 145 -0.11 11.03 1.99
N MET A 146 -1.36 11.02 1.52
CA MET A 146 -1.71 10.37 0.26
C MET A 146 -2.63 11.27 -0.57
N THR A 147 -2.42 11.26 -1.88
CA THR A 147 -3.25 11.99 -2.82
C THR A 147 -3.60 11.11 -4.01
N ASN A 148 -4.82 11.25 -4.51
CA ASN A 148 -5.25 10.59 -5.73
C ASN A 148 -6.06 11.59 -6.56
N HIS A 149 -5.69 11.73 -7.82
CA HIS A 149 -6.36 12.59 -8.78
C HIS A 149 -6.67 11.79 -10.03
N SER A 150 -7.89 11.86 -10.51
CA SER A 150 -8.29 11.22 -11.77
C SER A 150 -9.15 12.16 -12.60
N LEU A 151 -8.82 12.26 -13.88
CA LEU A 151 -9.55 13.01 -14.87
C LEU A 151 -10.01 12.03 -15.96
N ASN A 152 -11.30 12.02 -16.24
CA ASN A 152 -11.89 11.16 -17.28
C ASN A 152 -12.73 12.00 -18.21
N ILE A 153 -12.63 11.70 -19.52
CA ILE A 153 -13.52 12.20 -20.55
C ILE A 153 -14.16 11.02 -21.25
N SER A 154 -15.46 11.07 -21.48
CA SER A 154 -16.19 10.04 -22.21
C SER A 154 -17.36 10.65 -22.99
N GLY A 155 -17.69 10.06 -24.11
CA GLY A 155 -18.79 10.51 -24.94
C GLY A 155 -19.00 9.59 -26.13
N GLY A 156 -19.87 9.97 -27.04
CA GLY A 156 -20.07 9.21 -28.26
C GLY A 156 -21.06 9.84 -29.23
N THR A 157 -20.87 9.51 -30.48
CA THR A 157 -21.78 9.81 -31.56
C THR A 157 -22.67 8.60 -31.86
N GLU A 158 -23.51 8.68 -32.90
CA GLU A 158 -24.29 7.53 -33.36
C GLU A 158 -23.42 6.30 -33.70
N LYS A 159 -22.21 6.53 -34.26
CA LYS A 159 -21.32 5.47 -34.77
C LYS A 159 -20.06 5.23 -33.94
N ALA A 160 -19.74 6.08 -33.02
CA ALA A 160 -18.52 5.99 -32.22
C ALA A 160 -18.79 6.21 -30.74
N THR A 161 -18.06 5.47 -29.90
CA THR A 161 -17.95 5.78 -28.47
C THR A 161 -16.48 5.90 -28.10
N TYR A 162 -16.18 6.87 -27.26
CA TYR A 162 -14.80 7.08 -26.82
C TYR A 162 -14.74 7.33 -25.30
N SER A 163 -13.65 6.94 -24.72
CA SER A 163 -13.28 7.34 -23.37
C SER A 163 -11.77 7.47 -23.25
N ALA A 164 -11.32 8.46 -22.48
CA ALA A 164 -9.93 8.60 -22.11
C ALA A 164 -9.86 9.00 -20.63
N GLY A 165 -8.88 8.47 -19.93
CA GLY A 165 -8.67 8.75 -18.51
C GLY A 165 -7.20 8.88 -18.19
N MET A 166 -6.89 9.76 -17.22
CA MET A 166 -5.58 9.89 -16.61
C MET A 166 -5.78 9.86 -15.10
N SER A 167 -4.92 9.13 -14.38
CA SER A 167 -4.94 9.16 -12.92
C SER A 167 -3.53 9.18 -12.35
N TYR A 168 -3.38 9.90 -11.26
CA TYR A 168 -2.13 10.00 -10.50
C TYR A 168 -2.41 9.70 -9.03
N LEU A 169 -1.72 8.70 -8.50
CA LEU A 169 -1.72 8.33 -7.09
C LEU A 169 -0.32 8.59 -6.53
N ALA A 170 -0.24 9.34 -5.46
CA ALA A 170 0.95 9.50 -4.64
C ALA A 170 0.62 9.15 -3.20
N GLN A 171 1.41 8.29 -2.61
CA GLN A 171 1.26 7.83 -1.23
C GLN A 171 2.63 7.75 -0.59
N ASP A 172 2.85 8.52 0.47
CA ASP A 172 4.04 8.42 1.28
C ASP A 172 3.85 7.34 2.35
N GLY A 173 4.94 6.71 2.77
CA GLY A 173 4.88 5.71 3.83
C GLY A 173 4.94 6.34 5.22
N ILE A 174 4.42 5.60 6.20
CA ILE A 174 4.32 6.03 7.61
C ILE A 174 5.62 5.90 8.40
N MET A 175 6.67 5.27 7.85
CA MET A 175 7.99 5.28 8.49
C MET A 175 8.73 6.57 8.14
N ASP A 176 9.49 7.14 9.08
CA ASP A 176 10.30 8.34 8.85
C ASP A 176 11.63 8.05 8.19
N VAL A 177 11.52 7.37 7.05
CA VAL A 177 12.60 7.05 6.12
C VAL A 177 12.05 7.23 4.71
N GLU A 178 12.92 7.22 3.70
CA GLU A 178 12.46 7.32 2.32
C GLU A 178 11.63 6.10 1.93
N ASN A 179 10.32 6.27 1.91
CA ASN A 179 9.37 5.27 1.45
C ASN A 179 8.15 5.94 0.81
N TYR A 180 7.81 5.49 -0.38
CA TYR A 180 6.68 6.03 -1.12
C TYR A 180 6.17 5.04 -2.17
N TYR A 181 4.94 5.27 -2.61
CA TYR A 181 4.36 4.66 -3.80
C TYR A 181 3.75 5.76 -4.68
N ARG A 182 4.14 5.81 -5.95
CA ARG A 182 3.61 6.74 -6.95
C ARG A 182 3.20 5.97 -8.18
N ARG A 183 2.04 6.30 -8.74
CA ARG A 183 1.54 5.65 -9.95
C ARG A 183 0.85 6.65 -10.86
N LEU A 184 1.23 6.62 -12.13
CA LEU A 184 0.60 7.38 -13.20
C LEU A 184 -0.02 6.40 -14.19
N ASN A 185 -1.30 6.55 -14.46
CA ASN A 185 -2.04 5.74 -15.43
C ASN A 185 -2.63 6.61 -16.52
N PHE A 186 -2.63 6.05 -17.74
CA PHE A 186 -3.40 6.56 -18.87
C PHE A 186 -4.24 5.42 -19.44
N ARG A 187 -5.46 5.71 -19.79
CA ARG A 187 -6.38 4.78 -20.44
C ARG A 187 -7.06 5.46 -21.61
N ALA A 188 -7.21 4.73 -22.71
CA ALA A 188 -8.00 5.17 -23.84
C ALA A 188 -8.78 4.00 -24.42
N ALA A 189 -10.04 4.23 -24.75
CA ALA A 189 -10.89 3.27 -25.44
C ALA A 189 -11.70 4.00 -26.52
N LEU A 190 -11.80 3.35 -27.68
CA LEU A 190 -12.55 3.82 -28.84
C LEU A 190 -13.24 2.62 -29.47
N ASP A 191 -14.55 2.70 -29.65
CA ASP A 191 -15.31 1.76 -30.46
C ASP A 191 -15.95 2.53 -31.61
N TYR A 192 -15.73 2.09 -32.85
CA TYR A 192 -16.22 2.73 -34.08
C TYR A 192 -16.92 1.74 -35.01
N GLU A 193 -18.14 2.06 -35.40
CA GLU A 193 -18.91 1.30 -36.37
C GLU A 193 -18.70 1.89 -37.78
N ALA A 194 -17.66 1.38 -38.46
CA ALA A 194 -17.28 1.86 -39.79
C ALA A 194 -18.35 1.50 -40.84
N ARG A 195 -18.99 0.32 -40.70
CA ARG A 195 -20.12 -0.18 -41.50
C ARG A 195 -21.01 -1.03 -40.59
N LYS A 196 -22.26 -1.28 -40.98
CA LYS A 196 -23.18 -2.16 -40.22
C LYS A 196 -22.59 -3.55 -39.95
N TRP A 197 -21.69 -4.00 -40.80
CA TRP A 197 -20.99 -5.28 -40.70
C TRP A 197 -19.56 -5.16 -40.14
N LEU A 198 -19.01 -3.94 -39.99
CA LEU A 198 -17.62 -3.73 -39.55
C LEU A 198 -17.58 -2.79 -38.34
N LYS A 199 -17.17 -3.34 -37.20
CA LYS A 199 -16.86 -2.60 -35.98
C LYS A 199 -15.37 -2.69 -35.70
N VAL A 200 -14.76 -1.57 -35.36
CA VAL A 200 -13.33 -1.48 -34.99
C VAL A 200 -13.26 -0.92 -33.60
N GLY A 201 -12.55 -1.62 -32.71
CA GLY A 201 -12.35 -1.21 -31.31
C GLY A 201 -10.87 -1.09 -30.99
N PHE A 202 -10.56 -0.14 -30.15
CA PHE A 202 -9.25 0.01 -29.51
C PHE A 202 -9.46 0.17 -28.00
N ASN A 203 -8.66 -0.54 -27.22
CA ASN A 203 -8.59 -0.36 -25.77
C ASN A 203 -7.12 -0.47 -25.34
N GLY A 204 -6.62 0.55 -24.67
CA GLY A 204 -5.25 0.61 -24.21
C GLY A 204 -5.16 1.19 -22.81
N VAL A 205 -4.28 0.59 -22.00
CA VAL A 205 -3.91 1.06 -20.67
C VAL A 205 -2.39 1.15 -20.58
N PHE A 206 -1.92 2.29 -20.15
CA PHE A 206 -0.51 2.51 -19.79
C PHE A 206 -0.44 2.81 -18.30
N SER A 207 0.44 2.12 -17.57
CA SER A 207 0.67 2.36 -16.17
C SER A 207 2.17 2.39 -15.89
N ASN A 208 2.60 3.45 -15.21
CA ASN A 208 3.94 3.56 -14.65
C ASN A 208 3.86 3.72 -13.14
N SER A 209 4.53 2.83 -12.41
CA SER A 209 4.56 2.89 -10.94
C SER A 209 5.99 2.86 -10.42
N GLN A 210 6.23 3.68 -9.41
CA GLN A 210 7.48 3.72 -8.66
C GLN A 210 7.17 3.41 -7.20
N GLN A 211 7.97 2.55 -6.61
CA GLN A 211 7.82 2.16 -5.21
C GLN A 211 9.18 2.12 -4.55
N GLN A 212 9.29 2.78 -3.40
CA GLN A 212 10.40 2.66 -2.48
C GLN A 212 9.89 2.03 -1.19
N LEU A 213 10.45 0.89 -0.82
CA LEU A 213 10.09 0.20 0.42
C LEU A 213 11.13 0.48 1.49
N PRO A 214 10.73 0.66 2.75
CA PRO A 214 11.66 0.76 3.87
C PRO A 214 12.35 -0.59 4.10
N LYS A 215 13.51 -0.56 4.75
CA LYS A 215 14.16 -1.82 5.18
C LYS A 215 13.34 -2.43 6.33
N ASN A 216 12.99 -3.71 6.20
CA ASN A 216 12.23 -4.44 7.24
C ASN A 216 12.93 -4.46 8.61
N ALA A 217 14.27 -4.36 8.62
CA ALA A 217 15.05 -4.32 9.85
C ALA A 217 14.72 -3.12 10.75
N ALA A 218 14.30 -1.97 10.19
CA ALA A 218 13.98 -0.79 10.99
C ALA A 218 12.81 -1.04 11.96
N TRP A 219 11.76 -1.72 11.52
CA TRP A 219 10.63 -2.08 12.36
C TRP A 219 11.03 -3.04 13.50
N GLN A 220 11.81 -4.06 13.16
CA GLN A 220 12.29 -5.03 14.13
C GLN A 220 13.26 -4.38 15.13
N GLN A 221 14.10 -3.45 14.70
CA GLN A 221 15.01 -2.71 15.57
C GLN A 221 14.22 -1.81 16.53
N ALA A 222 13.24 -1.06 16.07
CA ALA A 222 12.40 -0.23 16.93
C ALA A 222 11.70 -1.04 18.02
N TYR A 223 11.28 -2.27 17.71
CA TYR A 223 10.67 -3.18 18.69
C TYR A 223 11.68 -3.73 19.70
N ASN A 224 12.91 -4.03 19.28
CA ASN A 224 13.91 -4.70 20.11
C ASN A 224 14.86 -3.75 20.84
N THR A 225 14.92 -2.46 20.44
CA THR A 225 15.85 -1.52 21.05
C THR A 225 15.31 -1.01 22.37
N PRO A 226 16.10 -1.12 23.47
CA PRO A 226 15.70 -0.63 24.76
C PRO A 226 15.48 0.89 24.80
N SER A 227 14.50 1.34 25.58
CA SER A 227 14.17 2.75 25.77
C SER A 227 15.27 3.56 26.49
N ILE A 228 16.17 2.90 27.20
CA ILE A 228 17.33 3.52 27.89
C ILE A 228 18.43 4.01 26.93
N ILE A 229 18.30 3.74 25.64
CA ILE A 229 19.27 4.17 24.60
C ILE A 229 18.76 5.47 23.99
N PRO A 230 19.55 6.56 23.98
CA PRO A 230 19.16 7.81 23.34
C PRO A 230 19.19 7.69 21.81
N VAL A 231 18.41 8.55 21.15
CA VAL A 231 18.37 8.62 19.67
C VAL A 231 19.68 9.16 19.11
N TYR A 232 20.27 10.13 19.78
CA TYR A 232 21.54 10.78 19.41
C TYR A 232 22.58 10.62 20.52
N ASP A 233 23.81 10.41 20.11
CA ASP A 233 24.97 10.41 21.00
C ASP A 233 25.78 11.69 20.77
N ASP A 234 25.47 12.71 21.54
CA ASP A 234 26.08 14.07 21.43
C ASP A 234 27.59 14.09 21.66
N ARG A 235 28.18 13.00 22.14
CA ARG A 235 29.63 12.90 22.42
C ARG A 235 30.48 12.59 21.17
N ARG A 236 29.84 12.26 20.04
CA ARG A 236 30.55 11.93 18.78
C ARG A 236 30.90 13.14 17.93
N ASP A 237 30.38 14.31 18.26
CA ASP A 237 30.63 15.53 17.48
C ASP A 237 31.96 16.20 17.78
N ASP A 238 32.74 15.69 18.77
CA ASP A 238 34.04 16.24 19.19
C ASP A 238 35.25 15.42 18.68
N ALA A 239 35.11 14.57 17.66
CA ALA A 239 36.18 13.73 17.11
C ALA A 239 36.58 14.11 15.68
#